data_8a122c64155665a52799807e2904e3a9
#
_entry.id   8a122c64155665a52799807e2904e3a9
#
_cell.length_a   1.000
_cell.length_b   1.000
_cell.length_c   1.000
_cell.angle_alpha   90.00
_cell.angle_beta   90.00
_cell.angle_gamma   90.00
#
_symmetry.space_group_name_H-M   'P 1'
#
loop_
_entity.id
_entity.type
_entity.pdbx_description
1 polymer ?
#
loop_
_entity_poly.entity_id
_entity_poly.type
_entity_poly.pdbx_seq_one_letter_code
_entity_poly.pdbx_strand_id
1 'polypeptide(L)'
;LDAVVGSVGSGTTLRLISDIKGVKYTEGRFLPYFFPDVFHENGDPLKEAKVNWVTARRAILRSPVDRIGYGGYLKLALDFPEFIDYIEKVCDEFRTLYSHVNQQVPLNLLKVGVINSWGELRRWGTHLVHHAIWYKQIYSYTGVMEALSGFPFDVHFISFDDIRKDPTILDDMDVVMNIGSAYTSFSGGAEFDEPVITALRRYVDQGGGFIGVGEPTAINRNGKFFTLYDVLGVDKELGFTMHTDKYNWKVHPNHFITEQLEHEDWGECVNDVYALPETEILAEKDLHVNLAVNEYGKGRGVYMNGLPFSFENVRLLYRAIFFAAHKEEEMKRWYSDNYNVDINVYPSTNSFCVVNNTYEPQTTTVYKGDGTSFEVELDACEIKWFEI
;
A
#
# COMPACT_ATOMS: atom_id res chain seq x y z
N LEU A 1 -6.90 -9.79 -24.36
CA LEU A 1 -7.52 -10.49 -23.23
C LEU A 1 -8.90 -9.91 -22.95
N ASP A 2 -9.96 -10.72 -23.05
CA ASP A 2 -11.31 -10.24 -22.75
C ASP A 2 -11.58 -10.17 -21.24
N ALA A 3 -10.90 -10.97 -20.44
CA ALA A 3 -11.01 -10.98 -18.98
C ALA A 3 -9.70 -11.33 -18.30
N VAL A 4 -9.51 -10.82 -17.10
CA VAL A 4 -8.44 -11.19 -16.17
C VAL A 4 -9.06 -11.70 -14.88
N VAL A 5 -8.53 -12.79 -14.39
CA VAL A 5 -8.94 -13.44 -13.15
C VAL A 5 -7.77 -13.42 -12.16
N GLY A 6 -7.99 -12.92 -10.98
CA GLY A 6 -7.00 -12.91 -9.91
C GLY A 6 -7.55 -13.45 -8.60
N SER A 7 -6.67 -13.83 -7.71
CA SER A 7 -7.06 -14.20 -6.35
C SER A 7 -7.49 -12.97 -5.56
N VAL A 8 -8.64 -13.04 -4.92
CA VAL A 8 -9.16 -12.02 -3.99
C VAL A 8 -8.82 -12.46 -2.57
N GLY A 9 -7.56 -12.74 -2.34
CA GLY A 9 -7.05 -12.92 -0.98
C GLY A 9 -6.51 -11.61 -0.41
N SER A 10 -6.43 -10.56 -1.26
CA SER A 10 -5.86 -9.30 -0.87
C SER A 10 -6.30 -8.17 -1.80
N GLY A 11 -6.38 -6.97 -1.29
CA GLY A 11 -6.59 -5.77 -2.07
C GLY A 11 -5.47 -5.52 -3.10
N THR A 12 -4.26 -5.98 -2.81
CA THR A 12 -3.10 -5.95 -3.72
C THR A 12 -3.44 -6.51 -5.09
N THR A 13 -3.97 -7.74 -5.12
CA THR A 13 -4.29 -8.40 -6.39
C THR A 13 -5.38 -7.65 -7.16
N LEU A 14 -6.40 -7.17 -6.46
CA LEU A 14 -7.49 -6.41 -7.08
C LEU A 14 -7.00 -5.12 -7.71
N ARG A 15 -6.12 -4.38 -7.04
CA ARG A 15 -5.54 -3.15 -7.58
C ARG A 15 -4.66 -3.41 -8.79
N LEU A 16 -3.84 -4.44 -8.75
CA LEU A 16 -3.01 -4.86 -9.89
C LEU A 16 -3.84 -5.26 -11.11
N ILE A 17 -4.94 -5.98 -10.89
CA ILE A 17 -5.84 -6.38 -11.98
C ILE A 17 -6.53 -5.16 -12.60
N SER A 18 -6.97 -4.22 -11.78
CA SER A 18 -7.71 -3.05 -12.23
C SER A 18 -6.88 -2.10 -13.10
N ASP A 19 -5.55 -2.14 -13.00
CA ASP A 19 -4.64 -1.31 -13.80
C ASP A 19 -4.20 -1.95 -15.14
N ILE A 20 -4.62 -3.18 -15.41
CA ILE A 20 -4.26 -3.84 -16.68
C ILE A 20 -5.03 -3.23 -17.85
N LYS A 21 -4.33 -2.51 -18.70
CA LYS A 21 -4.92 -1.82 -19.87
C LYS A 21 -5.51 -2.79 -20.89
N GLY A 22 -6.67 -2.43 -21.44
CA GLY A 22 -7.33 -3.19 -22.50
C GLY A 22 -8.10 -4.42 -22.06
N VAL A 23 -8.25 -4.65 -20.76
CA VAL A 23 -9.11 -5.67 -20.20
C VAL A 23 -10.56 -5.20 -20.20
N LYS A 24 -11.49 -6.05 -20.65
CA LYS A 24 -12.91 -5.71 -20.67
C LYS A 24 -13.62 -6.10 -19.39
N TYR A 25 -13.20 -7.21 -18.76
CA TYR A 25 -13.84 -7.78 -17.58
C TYR A 25 -12.80 -8.23 -16.58
N THR A 26 -13.10 -8.00 -15.31
CA THR A 26 -12.25 -8.41 -14.18
C THR A 26 -13.01 -9.37 -13.27
N GLU A 27 -12.34 -10.39 -12.81
CA GLU A 27 -12.88 -11.33 -11.81
C GLU A 27 -11.92 -11.45 -10.63
N GLY A 28 -12.43 -11.22 -9.44
CA GLY A 28 -11.76 -11.56 -8.21
C GLY A 28 -12.18 -12.94 -7.71
N ARG A 29 -11.24 -13.84 -7.44
CA ARG A 29 -11.53 -15.08 -6.74
C ARG A 29 -11.37 -14.89 -5.26
N PHE A 30 -12.50 -14.99 -4.57
CA PHE A 30 -12.56 -14.90 -3.13
C PHE A 30 -12.15 -16.25 -2.52
N LEU A 31 -11.23 -16.19 -1.57
CA LEU A 31 -10.70 -17.26 -0.73
C LEU A 31 -9.44 -17.98 -1.14
N PRO A 32 -8.83 -18.60 -0.11
CA PRO A 32 -7.55 -19.25 -0.27
C PRO A 32 -7.62 -20.28 -1.39
N TYR A 33 -6.91 -19.95 -2.43
CA TYR A 33 -6.77 -20.83 -3.57
C TYR A 33 -5.93 -22.06 -3.22
N PHE A 34 -5.03 -21.89 -2.25
CA PHE A 34 -4.13 -22.94 -1.82
C PHE A 34 -4.75 -23.70 -0.67
N PHE A 35 -5.42 -24.74 -1.08
CA PHE A 35 -5.80 -25.74 -0.15
C PHE A 35 -4.58 -26.66 0.09
N PRO A 36 -4.54 -27.49 1.10
CA PRO A 36 -5.58 -27.76 2.11
C PRO A 36 -5.37 -26.97 3.40
N ASP A 37 -4.68 -25.83 3.31
CA ASP A 37 -4.07 -25.15 4.47
C ASP A 37 -5.06 -24.65 5.51
N VAL A 38 -6.33 -24.50 5.15
CA VAL A 38 -7.36 -24.07 6.10
C VAL A 38 -8.58 -24.99 6.14
N PHE A 39 -8.75 -25.90 5.16
CA PHE A 39 -9.86 -26.86 5.09
C PHE A 39 -9.45 -28.22 5.67
N HIS A 40 -9.06 -28.25 6.94
CA HIS A 40 -8.71 -29.45 7.69
C HIS A 40 -9.28 -29.36 9.10
N GLU A 41 -9.24 -30.45 9.86
CA GLU A 41 -9.89 -30.60 11.17
C GLU A 41 -9.56 -29.48 12.19
N ASN A 42 -8.36 -28.88 12.10
CA ASN A 42 -7.94 -27.77 12.97
C ASN A 42 -7.83 -26.44 12.22
N GLY A 43 -8.35 -26.35 11.02
CA GLY A 43 -8.33 -25.13 10.23
C GLY A 43 -9.54 -24.24 10.51
N ASP A 44 -9.41 -22.96 10.23
CA ASP A 44 -10.48 -21.98 10.40
C ASP A 44 -10.68 -21.18 9.09
N PRO A 45 -11.37 -21.77 8.09
CA PRO A 45 -11.62 -21.10 6.83
C PRO A 45 -12.54 -19.87 6.98
N LEU A 46 -13.42 -19.86 7.98
CA LEU A 46 -14.29 -18.71 8.26
C LEU A 46 -13.48 -17.49 8.70
N LYS A 47 -12.53 -17.67 9.60
CA LYS A 47 -11.67 -16.58 10.08
C LYS A 47 -10.86 -15.99 8.93
N GLU A 48 -10.27 -16.84 8.11
CA GLU A 48 -9.51 -16.38 6.94
C GLU A 48 -10.39 -15.64 5.94
N ALA A 49 -11.58 -16.17 5.65
CA ALA A 49 -12.55 -15.53 4.79
C ALA A 49 -12.94 -14.13 5.28
N LYS A 50 -13.14 -13.97 6.58
CA LYS A 50 -13.46 -12.67 7.19
C LYS A 50 -12.34 -11.66 7.00
N VAL A 51 -11.10 -12.05 7.26
CA VAL A 51 -9.93 -11.18 7.06
C VAL A 51 -9.80 -10.78 5.59
N ASN A 52 -9.89 -11.75 4.69
CA ASN A 52 -9.75 -11.50 3.25
C ASN A 52 -10.87 -10.61 2.70
N TRP A 53 -12.10 -10.75 3.18
CA TRP A 53 -13.21 -9.93 2.71
C TRP A 53 -13.07 -8.46 3.11
N VAL A 54 -12.61 -8.18 4.31
CA VAL A 54 -12.39 -6.80 4.76
C VAL A 54 -11.40 -6.06 3.85
N THR A 55 -10.29 -6.71 3.49
CA THR A 55 -9.30 -6.09 2.59
C THR A 55 -9.81 -6.03 1.14
N ALA A 56 -10.49 -7.07 0.67
CA ALA A 56 -11.04 -7.11 -0.68
C ALA A 56 -12.08 -6.01 -0.93
N ARG A 57 -13.01 -5.80 -0.01
CA ARG A 57 -14.06 -4.78 -0.19
C ARG A 57 -13.51 -3.35 -0.19
N ARG A 58 -12.39 -3.09 0.53
CA ARG A 58 -11.68 -1.80 0.45
C ARG A 58 -11.23 -1.52 -0.98
N ALA A 59 -10.64 -2.51 -1.64
CA ALA A 59 -10.22 -2.39 -3.03
C ALA A 59 -11.42 -2.27 -3.99
N ILE A 60 -12.50 -3.02 -3.77
CA ILE A 60 -13.72 -2.98 -4.59
C ILE A 60 -14.38 -1.60 -4.56
N LEU A 61 -14.40 -0.96 -3.41
CA LEU A 61 -14.93 0.40 -3.26
C LEU A 61 -14.13 1.45 -4.04
N ARG A 62 -12.86 1.18 -4.33
CA ARG A 62 -11.98 2.08 -5.10
C ARG A 62 -11.85 1.68 -6.57
N SER A 63 -11.90 0.39 -6.83
CA SER A 63 -11.69 -0.21 -8.16
C SER A 63 -12.63 -1.41 -8.30
N PRO A 64 -13.87 -1.21 -8.72
CA PRO A 64 -14.83 -2.30 -8.84
C PRO A 64 -14.34 -3.39 -9.77
N VAL A 65 -14.56 -4.65 -9.35
CA VAL A 65 -14.43 -5.81 -10.22
C VAL A 65 -15.80 -6.23 -10.73
N ASP A 66 -15.87 -6.77 -11.94
CA ASP A 66 -17.14 -7.15 -12.55
C ASP A 66 -17.77 -8.36 -11.87
N ARG A 67 -16.94 -9.22 -11.31
CA ARG A 67 -17.39 -10.46 -10.70
C ARG A 67 -16.47 -10.90 -9.57
N ILE A 68 -17.05 -11.51 -8.54
CA ILE A 68 -16.32 -12.31 -7.57
C ILE A 68 -16.77 -13.78 -7.67
N GLY A 69 -15.87 -14.69 -7.39
CA GLY A 69 -16.14 -16.12 -7.43
C GLY A 69 -15.39 -16.88 -6.35
N TYR A 70 -15.90 -18.04 -5.98
CA TYR A 70 -15.18 -18.96 -5.12
C TYR A 70 -14.05 -19.66 -5.90
N GLY A 71 -12.85 -19.61 -5.37
CA GLY A 71 -11.64 -20.13 -6.04
C GLY A 71 -11.14 -21.48 -5.58
N GLY A 72 -11.85 -22.15 -4.64
CA GLY A 72 -11.41 -23.39 -4.03
C GLY A 72 -12.17 -24.65 -4.46
N TYR A 73 -11.89 -25.76 -3.78
CA TYR A 73 -12.59 -27.03 -3.98
C TYR A 73 -13.87 -27.09 -3.16
N LEU A 74 -15.02 -26.99 -3.80
CA LEU A 74 -16.33 -27.02 -3.14
C LEU A 74 -16.52 -28.22 -2.20
N LYS A 75 -15.98 -29.38 -2.54
CA LYS A 75 -16.07 -30.56 -1.71
C LYS A 75 -15.44 -30.37 -0.33
N LEU A 76 -14.33 -29.67 -0.25
CA LEU A 76 -13.67 -29.37 1.04
C LEU A 76 -14.47 -28.36 1.86
N ALA A 77 -15.10 -27.40 1.20
CA ALA A 77 -15.92 -26.39 1.85
C ALA A 77 -17.20 -26.97 2.50
N LEU A 78 -17.72 -28.10 1.98
CA LEU A 78 -18.94 -28.72 2.50
C LEU A 78 -18.83 -29.18 3.97
N ASP A 79 -17.61 -29.46 4.43
CA ASP A 79 -17.37 -29.84 5.83
C ASP A 79 -17.35 -28.63 6.78
N PHE A 80 -17.50 -27.40 6.24
CA PHE A 80 -17.48 -26.14 6.98
C PHE A 80 -18.72 -25.28 6.69
N PRO A 81 -19.88 -25.63 7.23
CA PRO A 81 -21.15 -24.94 6.94
C PRO A 81 -21.13 -23.44 7.27
N GLU A 82 -20.53 -23.04 8.38
CA GLU A 82 -20.44 -21.63 8.77
C GLU A 82 -19.64 -20.79 7.75
N PHE A 83 -18.65 -21.39 7.11
CA PHE A 83 -17.91 -20.76 6.03
C PHE A 83 -18.81 -20.57 4.80
N ILE A 84 -19.62 -21.57 4.43
CA ILE A 84 -20.55 -21.48 3.30
C ILE A 84 -21.59 -20.37 3.55
N ASP A 85 -22.17 -20.33 4.74
CA ASP A 85 -23.13 -19.31 5.15
C ASP A 85 -22.51 -17.89 5.09
N TYR A 86 -21.21 -17.78 5.43
CA TYR A 86 -20.48 -16.52 5.31
C TYR A 86 -20.26 -16.12 3.85
N ILE A 87 -19.96 -17.05 2.97
CA ILE A 87 -19.81 -16.78 1.52
C ILE A 87 -21.12 -16.28 0.92
N GLU A 88 -22.27 -16.81 1.34
CA GLU A 88 -23.57 -16.29 0.91
C GLU A 88 -23.71 -14.81 1.30
N LYS A 89 -23.40 -14.46 2.55
CA LYS A 89 -23.40 -13.06 3.02
C LYS A 89 -22.45 -12.19 2.21
N VAL A 90 -21.25 -12.66 1.91
CA VAL A 90 -20.28 -11.93 1.07
C VAL A 90 -20.84 -11.68 -0.33
N CYS A 91 -21.52 -12.68 -0.92
CA CYS A 91 -22.14 -12.50 -2.23
C CYS A 91 -23.24 -11.44 -2.22
N ASP A 92 -24.04 -11.40 -1.17
CA ASP A 92 -25.11 -10.39 -1.02
C ASP A 92 -24.54 -9.00 -0.77
N GLU A 93 -23.52 -8.89 0.09
CA GLU A 93 -22.81 -7.63 0.29
C GLU A 93 -22.16 -7.15 -1.00
N PHE A 94 -21.50 -8.05 -1.75
CA PHE A 94 -20.90 -7.67 -3.04
C PHE A 94 -21.93 -7.15 -4.04
N ARG A 95 -23.12 -7.77 -4.15
CA ARG A 95 -24.19 -7.27 -5.03
C ARG A 95 -24.61 -5.86 -4.62
N THR A 96 -24.73 -5.62 -3.31
CA THR A 96 -25.06 -4.31 -2.77
C THR A 96 -23.97 -3.29 -3.10
N LEU A 97 -22.70 -3.59 -2.82
CA LEU A 97 -21.58 -2.75 -3.17
C LEU A 97 -21.55 -2.46 -4.68
N TYR A 98 -21.67 -3.49 -5.50
CA TYR A 98 -21.65 -3.36 -6.95
C TYR A 98 -22.75 -2.44 -7.47
N SER A 99 -23.95 -2.49 -6.88
CA SER A 99 -25.03 -1.59 -7.26
C SER A 99 -24.74 -0.12 -6.98
N HIS A 100 -23.92 0.17 -5.97
CA HIS A 100 -23.52 1.53 -5.62
C HIS A 100 -22.30 2.04 -6.39
N VAL A 101 -21.33 1.16 -6.67
CA VAL A 101 -20.02 1.59 -7.18
C VAL A 101 -19.78 1.26 -8.65
N ASN A 102 -20.61 0.41 -9.28
CA ASN A 102 -20.42 0.04 -10.67
C ASN A 102 -20.48 1.26 -11.59
N GLN A 103 -19.48 1.39 -12.45
CA GLN A 103 -19.30 2.52 -13.37
C GLN A 103 -19.12 3.89 -12.69
N GLN A 104 -18.93 3.92 -11.37
CA GLN A 104 -18.60 5.14 -10.65
C GLN A 104 -17.08 5.34 -10.60
N VAL A 105 -16.67 6.59 -10.68
CA VAL A 105 -15.29 6.98 -10.43
C VAL A 105 -15.23 7.61 -9.04
N PRO A 106 -14.58 6.95 -8.08
CA PRO A 106 -14.45 7.52 -6.74
C PRO A 106 -13.56 8.77 -6.78
N LEU A 107 -13.82 9.70 -5.86
CA LEU A 107 -12.99 10.88 -5.69
C LEU A 107 -11.54 10.46 -5.35
N ASN A 108 -10.58 11.00 -6.07
CA ASN A 108 -9.16 10.85 -5.78
C ASN A 108 -8.58 12.19 -5.33
N LEU A 109 -7.85 12.17 -4.21
CA LEU A 109 -7.21 13.36 -3.64
C LEU A 109 -5.80 13.57 -4.19
N LEU A 110 -5.10 12.47 -4.48
CA LEU A 110 -3.73 12.46 -4.96
C LEU A 110 -3.55 11.43 -6.07
N LYS A 111 -2.49 11.61 -6.86
CA LYS A 111 -2.03 10.65 -7.86
C LYS A 111 -0.74 10.01 -7.40
N VAL A 112 -0.73 8.70 -7.26
CA VAL A 112 0.40 7.93 -6.73
C VAL A 112 0.90 6.93 -7.75
N GLY A 113 2.17 7.05 -8.12
CA GLY A 113 2.85 6.09 -8.98
C GLY A 113 3.57 5.02 -8.14
N VAL A 114 3.32 3.75 -8.42
CA VAL A 114 4.08 2.64 -7.84
C VAL A 114 4.98 2.06 -8.92
N ILE A 115 6.30 2.12 -8.69
CA ILE A 115 7.24 1.52 -9.62
C ILE A 115 7.11 0.01 -9.51
N ASN A 116 6.80 -0.64 -10.62
CA ASN A 116 6.55 -2.06 -10.66
C ASN A 116 7.16 -2.70 -11.89
N SER A 117 7.78 -3.84 -11.70
CA SER A 117 8.29 -4.65 -12.79
C SER A 117 7.48 -5.93 -12.91
N TRP A 118 6.49 -5.93 -13.77
CA TRP A 118 5.62 -7.09 -13.97
C TRP A 118 6.37 -8.38 -14.31
N GLY A 119 7.41 -8.28 -15.12
CA GLY A 119 8.24 -9.44 -15.48
C GLY A 119 8.97 -10.01 -14.27
N GLU A 120 9.51 -9.14 -13.45
CA GLU A 120 10.23 -9.53 -12.24
C GLU A 120 9.25 -10.00 -11.14
N LEU A 121 8.09 -9.38 -11.01
CA LEU A 121 7.03 -9.83 -10.12
C LEU A 121 6.59 -11.27 -10.48
N ARG A 122 6.44 -11.57 -11.76
CA ARG A 122 6.14 -12.91 -12.24
C ARG A 122 7.28 -13.90 -11.94
N ARG A 123 8.53 -13.51 -12.16
CA ARG A 123 9.70 -14.33 -11.83
C ARG A 123 9.73 -14.64 -10.35
N TRP A 124 9.57 -13.62 -9.54
CA TRP A 124 9.47 -13.79 -8.10
C TRP A 124 8.33 -14.73 -7.74
N GLY A 125 7.13 -14.51 -8.29
CA GLY A 125 6.00 -15.39 -8.18
C GLY A 125 6.29 -16.84 -8.57
N THR A 126 7.14 -17.13 -9.52
CA THR A 126 7.47 -18.47 -10.00
C THR A 126 8.55 -19.16 -9.17
N HIS A 127 9.51 -18.43 -8.68
CA HIS A 127 10.72 -19.00 -8.07
C HIS A 127 10.77 -18.97 -6.55
N LEU A 128 10.22 -17.92 -5.94
CA LEU A 128 10.31 -17.75 -4.49
C LEU A 128 9.02 -18.11 -3.77
N VAL A 129 8.04 -18.27 -4.53
CA VAL A 129 6.89 -18.03 -4.23
C VAL A 129 5.98 -18.39 -3.28
N HIS A 130 5.23 -18.93 -3.47
CA HIS A 130 4.02 -19.21 -2.74
C HIS A 130 4.27 -19.90 -1.39
N HIS A 131 5.47 -20.36 -1.19
CA HIS A 131 5.93 -21.05 0.02
C HIS A 131 7.17 -20.42 0.67
N ALA A 132 7.65 -19.31 0.14
CA ALA A 132 8.80 -18.60 0.69
C ALA A 132 8.40 -17.67 1.85
N ILE A 133 7.62 -18.17 2.77
CA ILE A 133 7.18 -17.45 3.98
C ILE A 133 8.31 -16.96 4.87
N TRP A 134 9.51 -17.50 4.68
CA TRP A 134 10.73 -17.02 5.32
C TRP A 134 11.26 -15.71 4.72
N TYR A 135 10.75 -15.30 3.55
CA TYR A 135 11.18 -14.07 2.88
C TYR A 135 10.29 -12.89 3.27
N LYS A 136 10.53 -12.37 4.45
CA LYS A 136 9.59 -11.47 5.12
C LYS A 136 9.52 -10.05 4.56
N GLN A 137 10.48 -9.62 3.75
CA GLN A 137 10.38 -8.30 3.09
C GLN A 137 9.20 -8.18 2.11
N ILE A 138 8.64 -9.29 1.65
CA ILE A 138 7.41 -9.27 0.88
C ILE A 138 6.23 -8.72 1.68
N TYR A 139 6.24 -8.87 2.99
CA TYR A 139 5.17 -8.34 3.82
C TYR A 139 5.08 -6.83 3.73
N SER A 140 6.20 -6.12 3.53
CA SER A 140 6.19 -4.69 3.27
C SER A 140 5.57 -4.34 1.92
N TYR A 141 5.87 -5.10 0.86
CA TYR A 141 5.21 -4.90 -0.43
C TYR A 141 3.69 -5.11 -0.31
N THR A 142 3.28 -6.22 0.27
CA THR A 142 1.87 -6.52 0.50
C THR A 142 1.23 -5.46 1.40
N GLY A 143 1.90 -5.05 2.48
CA GLY A 143 1.41 -4.02 3.39
C GLY A 143 1.13 -2.69 2.72
N VAL A 144 2.06 -2.21 1.89
CA VAL A 144 1.88 -0.98 1.11
C VAL A 144 0.73 -1.13 0.11
N MET A 145 0.66 -2.24 -0.61
CA MET A 145 -0.39 -2.46 -1.61
C MET A 145 -1.78 -2.60 -0.99
N GLU A 146 -1.88 -3.28 0.16
CA GLU A 146 -3.13 -3.35 0.92
C GLU A 146 -3.54 -1.97 1.46
N ALA A 147 -2.59 -1.17 1.94
CA ALA A 147 -2.86 0.20 2.36
C ALA A 147 -3.39 1.05 1.21
N LEU A 148 -2.69 1.06 0.07
CA LEU A 148 -3.09 1.83 -1.12
C LEU A 148 -4.47 1.42 -1.65
N SER A 149 -4.87 0.16 -1.45
CA SER A 149 -6.14 -0.36 -1.97
C SER A 149 -7.36 0.40 -1.45
N GLY A 150 -7.33 0.88 -0.20
CA GLY A 150 -8.43 1.63 0.41
C GLY A 150 -8.28 3.15 0.37
N PHE A 151 -7.15 3.68 -0.10
CA PHE A 151 -6.92 5.11 -0.10
C PHE A 151 -7.67 5.85 -1.21
N PRO A 152 -8.08 7.10 -0.96
CA PRO A 152 -8.70 7.96 -1.96
C PRO A 152 -7.63 8.52 -2.93
N PHE A 153 -6.85 7.63 -3.53
CA PHE A 153 -5.77 7.97 -4.46
C PHE A 153 -5.97 7.28 -5.80
N ASP A 154 -5.58 8.00 -6.86
CA ASP A 154 -5.44 7.45 -8.20
C ASP A 154 -4.08 6.75 -8.29
N VAL A 155 -4.07 5.42 -8.21
CA VAL A 155 -2.86 4.60 -8.14
C VAL A 155 -2.51 4.06 -9.53
N HIS A 156 -1.30 4.37 -9.99
CA HIS A 156 -0.75 3.93 -11.26
C HIS A 156 0.47 3.03 -11.06
N PHE A 157 0.53 1.95 -11.81
CA PHE A 157 1.72 1.09 -11.85
C PHE A 157 2.60 1.52 -13.04
N ILE A 158 3.82 1.95 -12.73
CA ILE A 158 4.77 2.50 -13.68
C ILE A 158 5.93 1.52 -13.80
N SER A 159 6.20 1.00 -15.01
CA SER A 159 7.34 0.13 -15.21
C SER A 159 8.64 0.93 -15.39
N PHE A 160 9.77 0.28 -15.16
CA PHE A 160 11.08 0.87 -15.45
C PHE A 160 11.24 1.20 -16.94
N ASP A 161 10.65 0.38 -17.82
CA ASP A 161 10.67 0.62 -19.26
C ASP A 161 9.82 1.83 -19.66
N ASP A 162 8.71 2.09 -18.97
CA ASP A 162 7.92 3.30 -19.20
C ASP A 162 8.73 4.55 -18.84
N ILE A 163 9.47 4.53 -17.72
CA ILE A 163 10.33 5.64 -17.29
C ILE A 163 11.48 5.86 -18.29
N ARG A 164 12.11 4.79 -18.79
CA ARG A 164 13.17 4.90 -19.80
C ARG A 164 12.67 5.48 -21.11
N LYS A 165 11.49 5.07 -21.51
CA LYS A 165 10.87 5.48 -22.76
C LYS A 165 10.37 6.92 -22.72
N ASP A 166 9.76 7.31 -21.62
CA ASP A 166 9.23 8.64 -21.38
C ASP A 166 9.37 9.01 -19.89
N PRO A 167 10.47 9.66 -19.50
CA PRO A 167 10.69 10.04 -18.11
C PRO A 167 9.68 11.09 -17.61
N THR A 168 8.92 11.74 -18.50
CA THR A 168 7.91 12.75 -18.09
C THR A 168 6.65 12.10 -17.52
N ILE A 169 6.48 10.78 -17.62
CA ILE A 169 5.38 10.06 -16.98
C ILE A 169 5.34 10.28 -15.47
N LEU A 170 6.49 10.58 -14.85
CA LEU A 170 6.60 10.87 -13.43
C LEU A 170 6.00 12.25 -13.08
N ASP A 171 6.03 13.21 -14.00
CA ASP A 171 5.62 14.61 -13.76
C ASP A 171 4.11 14.75 -13.48
N ASP A 172 3.34 13.72 -13.83
CA ASP A 172 1.89 13.65 -13.59
C ASP A 172 1.54 13.02 -12.23
N MET A 173 2.53 12.59 -11.46
CA MET A 173 2.36 11.98 -10.14
C MET A 173 2.64 13.00 -9.03
N ASP A 174 1.82 12.97 -7.96
CA ASP A 174 2.12 13.71 -6.73
C ASP A 174 3.23 13.02 -5.92
N VAL A 175 3.16 11.69 -5.87
CA VAL A 175 4.13 10.84 -5.18
C VAL A 175 4.45 9.60 -6.01
N VAL A 176 5.73 9.26 -6.05
CA VAL A 176 6.20 7.98 -6.63
C VAL A 176 6.77 7.11 -5.53
N MET A 177 6.47 5.83 -5.55
CA MET A 177 6.91 4.87 -4.54
C MET A 177 7.68 3.72 -5.19
N ASN A 178 8.69 3.22 -4.49
CA ASN A 178 9.29 1.93 -4.77
C ASN A 178 9.44 1.10 -3.49
N ILE A 179 9.00 -0.16 -3.54
CA ILE A 179 8.93 -1.06 -2.40
C ILE A 179 9.74 -2.30 -2.72
N GLY A 180 10.50 -2.80 -1.78
CA GLY A 180 11.11 -4.10 -1.93
C GLY A 180 12.51 -4.21 -1.40
N SER A 181 13.27 -5.11 -2.01
CA SER A 181 14.62 -5.48 -1.64
C SER A 181 15.48 -5.72 -2.88
N ALA A 182 16.79 -5.53 -2.74
CA ALA A 182 17.77 -5.86 -3.78
C ALA A 182 17.72 -7.33 -4.23
N TYR A 183 17.26 -8.19 -3.34
CA TYR A 183 17.20 -9.63 -3.60
C TYR A 183 15.84 -10.08 -4.13
N THR A 184 14.84 -9.20 -4.11
CA THR A 184 13.57 -9.42 -4.76
C THR A 184 13.49 -8.63 -6.03
N SER A 185 12.74 -9.14 -6.93
CA SER A 185 12.43 -8.48 -8.18
C SER A 185 11.65 -7.17 -8.01
N PHE A 186 11.08 -6.94 -6.85
CA PHE A 186 10.28 -5.75 -6.57
C PHE A 186 11.09 -4.47 -6.50
N SER A 187 12.29 -4.52 -5.96
CA SER A 187 13.15 -3.34 -5.91
C SER A 187 13.67 -2.94 -7.29
N GLY A 188 13.56 -3.84 -8.27
CA GLY A 188 14.13 -3.63 -9.58
C GLY A 188 15.63 -3.39 -9.55
N GLY A 189 16.37 -4.09 -8.67
CA GLY A 189 17.79 -3.82 -8.42
C GLY A 189 18.61 -3.62 -9.68
N ALA A 190 18.51 -4.51 -10.66
CA ALA A 190 19.19 -4.40 -11.94
C ALA A 190 18.55 -3.35 -12.87
N GLU A 191 17.34 -2.92 -12.58
CA GLU A 191 16.55 -1.99 -13.39
C GLU A 191 16.76 -0.52 -13.01
N PHE A 192 17.38 -0.24 -11.85
CA PHE A 192 17.76 1.12 -11.46
C PHE A 192 19.05 1.54 -12.19
N ASP A 193 18.96 1.70 -13.50
CA ASP A 193 20.04 2.22 -14.35
C ASP A 193 20.05 3.76 -14.38
N GLU A 194 21.06 4.35 -15.03
CA GLU A 194 21.24 5.80 -15.07
C GLU A 194 20.02 6.58 -15.61
N PRO A 195 19.34 6.15 -16.68
CA PRO A 195 18.14 6.84 -17.15
C PRO A 195 17.03 6.92 -16.08
N VAL A 196 16.76 5.81 -15.37
CA VAL A 196 15.73 5.75 -14.31
C VAL A 196 16.14 6.61 -13.11
N ILE A 197 17.39 6.49 -12.66
CA ILE A 197 17.93 7.29 -11.54
C ILE A 197 17.86 8.77 -11.83
N THR A 198 18.28 9.18 -13.02
CA THR A 198 18.24 10.58 -13.45
C THR A 198 16.82 11.10 -13.53
N ALA A 199 15.88 10.31 -14.04
CA ALA A 199 14.48 10.69 -14.13
C ALA A 199 13.87 10.90 -12.73
N LEU A 200 14.13 10.00 -11.78
CA LEU A 200 13.62 10.10 -10.40
C LEU A 200 14.23 11.28 -9.65
N ARG A 201 15.55 11.51 -9.77
CA ARG A 201 16.18 12.69 -9.17
C ARG A 201 15.61 14.00 -9.70
N ARG A 202 15.46 14.09 -11.04
CA ARG A 202 14.82 15.26 -11.68
C ARG A 202 13.42 15.47 -11.14
N TYR A 203 12.61 14.43 -11.07
CA TYR A 203 11.24 14.48 -10.60
C TYR A 203 11.15 15.04 -9.17
N VAL A 204 11.97 14.52 -8.25
CA VAL A 204 11.99 14.99 -6.87
C VAL A 204 12.56 16.41 -6.77
N ASP A 205 13.66 16.70 -7.48
CA ASP A 205 14.26 18.05 -7.49
C ASP A 205 13.25 19.13 -7.95
N GLN A 206 12.32 18.78 -8.80
CA GLN A 206 11.27 19.68 -9.30
C GLN A 206 10.07 19.81 -8.36
N GLY A 207 9.99 19.02 -7.29
CA GLY A 207 8.93 19.12 -6.28
C GLY A 207 8.11 17.86 -6.07
N GLY A 208 8.40 16.77 -6.78
CA GLY A 208 7.73 15.48 -6.59
C GLY A 208 8.10 14.81 -5.27
N GLY A 209 7.22 13.95 -4.76
CA GLY A 209 7.48 13.14 -3.58
C GLY A 209 8.00 11.75 -3.93
N PHE A 210 9.01 11.25 -3.22
CA PHE A 210 9.48 9.88 -3.39
C PHE A 210 9.46 9.11 -2.08
N ILE A 211 8.79 7.96 -2.04
CA ILE A 211 8.75 7.08 -0.87
C ILE A 211 9.43 5.76 -1.19
N GLY A 212 10.44 5.41 -0.41
CA GLY A 212 11.13 4.14 -0.49
C GLY A 212 10.87 3.26 0.73
N VAL A 213 10.53 1.98 0.53
CA VAL A 213 10.26 1.03 1.61
C VAL A 213 11.18 -0.18 1.51
N GLY A 214 11.83 -0.54 2.61
CA GLY A 214 12.76 -1.66 2.69
C GLY A 214 14.13 -1.36 2.05
N GLU A 215 14.47 -2.02 0.99
CA GLU A 215 15.67 -1.77 0.18
C GLU A 215 15.28 -1.21 -1.22
N PRO A 216 14.63 -0.07 -1.29
CA PRO A 216 13.87 0.35 -2.47
C PRO A 216 14.71 0.66 -3.70
N THR A 217 15.97 0.98 -3.52
CA THR A 217 16.89 1.37 -4.61
C THR A 217 18.24 0.69 -4.47
N ALA A 218 18.26 -0.50 -3.88
CA ALA A 218 19.46 -1.20 -3.48
C ALA A 218 20.23 -1.75 -4.68
N ILE A 219 21.24 -1.01 -5.08
CA ILE A 219 22.31 -1.45 -5.96
C ILE A 219 23.62 -0.91 -5.40
N ASN A 220 24.54 -1.78 -5.06
CA ASN A 220 25.87 -1.33 -4.65
C ASN A 220 26.60 -0.68 -5.82
N ARG A 221 26.62 0.64 -5.82
CA ARG A 221 27.38 1.45 -6.80
C ARG A 221 28.23 2.49 -6.10
N ASN A 222 29.49 2.53 -6.45
CA ASN A 222 30.42 3.58 -5.97
C ASN A 222 30.47 3.71 -4.44
N GLY A 223 30.32 2.59 -3.71
CA GLY A 223 30.34 2.59 -2.25
C GLY A 223 29.04 3.06 -1.59
N LYS A 224 27.98 3.20 -2.36
CA LYS A 224 26.60 3.44 -1.88
C LYS A 224 25.73 2.23 -2.12
N PHE A 225 24.96 1.87 -1.11
CA PHE A 225 24.03 0.75 -1.23
C PHE A 225 22.70 1.18 -1.86
N PHE A 226 22.14 2.31 -1.40
CA PHE A 226 20.98 2.89 -2.04
C PHE A 226 21.38 3.86 -3.15
N THR A 227 20.92 3.59 -4.36
CA THR A 227 21.23 4.43 -5.52
C THR A 227 20.64 5.84 -5.39
N LEU A 228 19.48 5.96 -4.73
CA LEU A 228 18.83 7.24 -4.42
C LEU A 228 19.03 7.64 -2.95
N TYR A 229 20.21 7.37 -2.39
CA TYR A 229 20.55 7.71 -1.01
C TYR A 229 20.38 9.21 -0.70
N ASP A 230 20.70 10.03 -1.66
CA ASP A 230 20.61 11.49 -1.56
C ASP A 230 19.15 11.99 -1.56
N VAL A 231 18.26 11.33 -2.27
CA VAL A 231 16.82 11.61 -2.27
C VAL A 231 16.18 11.13 -0.97
N LEU A 232 16.50 9.90 -0.56
CA LEU A 232 15.91 9.28 0.65
C LEU A 232 16.52 9.79 1.96
N GLY A 233 17.72 10.39 1.90
CA GLY A 233 18.45 10.83 3.07
C GLY A 233 19.06 9.70 3.91
N VAL A 234 19.06 8.48 3.40
CA VAL A 234 19.58 7.29 4.10
C VAL A 234 20.44 6.44 3.18
N ASP A 235 21.36 5.68 3.79
CA ASP A 235 22.12 4.65 3.11
C ASP A 235 22.35 3.47 4.06
N LYS A 236 22.85 2.36 3.52
CA LYS A 236 23.18 1.17 4.31
C LYS A 236 24.69 1.05 4.46
N GLU A 237 25.15 0.75 5.67
CA GLU A 237 26.57 0.51 5.93
C GLU A 237 27.00 -0.82 5.29
N LEU A 238 28.01 -0.74 4.45
CA LEU A 238 28.58 -1.91 3.75
C LEU A 238 29.98 -2.25 4.23
N GLY A 239 30.55 -1.40 5.08
CA GLY A 239 31.94 -1.48 5.46
C GLY A 239 32.19 -1.93 6.90
N PHE A 240 33.48 -1.99 7.21
CA PHE A 240 33.96 -2.44 8.52
C PHE A 240 34.22 -1.29 9.49
N THR A 241 34.01 -0.05 9.07
CA THR A 241 34.29 1.12 9.90
C THR A 241 33.07 1.96 10.06
N MET A 242 32.46 1.83 11.21
CA MET A 242 31.47 2.78 11.69
C MET A 242 32.19 4.02 12.21
N HIS A 243 32.08 5.13 11.52
CA HIS A 243 32.46 6.44 12.03
C HIS A 243 31.22 7.14 12.50
N THR A 244 31.03 7.20 13.82
CA THR A 244 29.88 7.87 14.44
C THR A 244 29.72 9.33 14.01
N ASP A 245 30.80 9.99 13.63
CA ASP A 245 30.78 11.37 13.15
C ASP A 245 30.13 11.57 11.78
N LYS A 246 29.88 10.48 11.05
CA LYS A 246 29.15 10.51 9.77
C LYS A 246 27.64 10.47 9.92
N TYR A 247 27.16 10.05 11.07
CA TYR A 247 25.77 9.69 11.26
C TYR A 247 25.03 10.74 12.05
N ASN A 248 23.79 11.00 11.63
CA ASN A 248 22.83 11.72 12.42
C ASN A 248 22.05 10.68 13.25
N TRP A 249 22.02 10.87 14.57
CA TRP A 249 21.31 10.01 15.51
C TRP A 249 20.20 10.75 16.26
N LYS A 250 19.93 11.98 15.90
CA LYS A 250 18.90 12.75 16.56
C LYS A 250 17.54 12.39 16.02
N VAL A 251 16.73 11.73 16.83
CA VAL A 251 15.37 11.35 16.51
C VAL A 251 14.39 12.46 16.84
N HIS A 252 13.50 12.77 15.93
CA HIS A 252 12.41 13.74 16.03
C HIS A 252 11.06 13.04 15.93
N PRO A 253 10.56 12.39 17.00
CA PRO A 253 9.35 11.55 16.91
C PRO A 253 8.07 12.37 16.72
N ASN A 254 8.07 13.65 17.06
CA ASN A 254 6.93 14.54 16.92
C ASN A 254 6.91 15.16 15.52
N HIS A 255 6.34 14.45 14.58
CA HIS A 255 6.26 14.88 13.19
C HIS A 255 4.87 14.60 12.62
N PHE A 256 4.47 15.35 11.58
CA PHE A 256 3.18 15.13 10.90
C PHE A 256 2.94 13.66 10.56
N ILE A 257 3.94 12.93 10.07
CA ILE A 257 3.79 11.51 9.69
C ILE A 257 3.47 10.64 10.90
N THR A 258 4.10 10.89 12.04
CA THR A 258 4.03 10.03 13.25
C THR A 258 2.96 10.45 14.26
N GLU A 259 2.19 11.51 13.99
CA GLU A 259 1.22 12.08 14.95
C GLU A 259 0.21 11.06 15.53
N GLN A 260 -0.13 10.02 14.78
CA GLN A 260 -1.07 8.98 15.20
C GLN A 260 -0.40 7.60 15.34
N LEU A 261 0.91 7.55 15.41
CA LEU A 261 1.66 6.30 15.59
C LEU A 261 1.78 6.00 17.08
N GLU A 262 1.06 5.00 17.55
CA GLU A 262 1.07 4.54 18.95
C GLU A 262 2.01 3.33 19.13
N HIS A 263 2.03 2.43 18.14
CA HIS A 263 2.82 1.22 18.16
C HIS A 263 3.67 1.12 16.88
N GLU A 264 4.96 1.06 17.07
CA GLU A 264 5.89 0.88 15.96
C GLU A 264 5.99 -0.59 15.55
N ASP A 265 5.51 -0.92 14.37
CA ASP A 265 5.71 -2.21 13.73
C ASP A 265 6.28 -2.04 12.33
N TRP A 266 7.57 -2.23 12.21
CA TRP A 266 8.31 -2.15 10.96
C TRP A 266 8.51 -3.51 10.31
N GLY A 267 8.03 -4.59 10.94
CA GLY A 267 8.25 -5.96 10.48
C GLY A 267 9.73 -6.35 10.53
N GLU A 268 10.19 -7.09 9.54
CA GLU A 268 11.61 -7.38 9.38
C GLU A 268 12.33 -6.23 8.68
N CYS A 269 13.13 -5.53 9.48
CA CYS A 269 13.88 -4.38 9.05
C CYS A 269 15.14 -4.75 8.27
N VAL A 270 15.55 -3.85 7.39
CA VAL A 270 16.88 -3.84 6.79
C VAL A 270 17.88 -3.37 7.84
N ASN A 271 18.91 -4.17 8.08
CA ASN A 271 19.95 -3.84 9.06
C ASN A 271 20.89 -2.74 8.55
N ASP A 272 21.54 -2.07 9.48
CA ASP A 272 22.65 -1.15 9.22
C ASP A 272 22.29 0.06 8.36
N VAL A 273 21.03 0.47 8.35
CA VAL A 273 20.58 1.70 7.69
C VAL A 273 20.89 2.90 8.58
N TYR A 274 21.57 3.88 8.05
CA TYR A 274 21.92 5.12 8.71
C TYR A 274 21.40 6.35 7.95
N ALA A 275 21.18 7.43 8.67
CA ALA A 275 20.77 8.70 8.07
C ALA A 275 21.98 9.58 7.71
N LEU A 276 21.82 10.34 6.63
CA LEU A 276 22.77 11.40 6.26
C LEU A 276 22.62 12.61 7.21
N PRO A 277 23.64 13.48 7.31
CA PRO A 277 23.65 14.56 8.30
C PRO A 277 22.44 15.51 8.28
N GLU A 278 21.90 15.79 7.09
CA GLU A 278 20.78 16.73 6.92
C GLU A 278 19.40 16.06 7.02
N THR A 279 19.36 14.75 7.16
CA THR A 279 18.12 13.95 7.20
C THR A 279 17.48 14.02 8.57
N GLU A 280 16.17 14.18 8.63
CA GLU A 280 15.39 14.09 9.85
C GLU A 280 14.95 12.65 10.12
N ILE A 281 15.40 12.09 11.24
CA ILE A 281 15.02 10.74 11.68
C ILE A 281 13.75 10.84 12.53
N LEU A 282 12.71 10.13 12.17
CA LEU A 282 11.43 10.11 12.88
C LEU A 282 11.28 8.88 13.79
N ALA A 283 11.87 7.75 13.40
CA ALA A 283 11.92 6.53 14.21
C ALA A 283 13.25 5.80 13.99
N GLU A 284 13.81 5.27 15.09
CA GLU A 284 15.04 4.48 15.11
C GLU A 284 14.90 3.39 16.15
N LYS A 285 15.39 2.21 15.84
CA LYS A 285 15.43 1.08 16.76
C LYS A 285 16.68 0.25 16.52
N ASP A 286 17.34 -0.13 17.59
CA ASP A 286 18.54 -0.99 17.57
C ASP A 286 19.66 -0.47 16.63
N LEU A 287 19.85 0.85 16.60
CA LEU A 287 20.80 1.57 15.74
C LEU A 287 20.47 1.48 14.23
N HIS A 288 19.23 1.20 13.88
CA HIS A 288 18.76 1.24 12.51
C HIS A 288 17.71 2.33 12.35
N VAL A 289 17.83 3.13 11.29
CA VAL A 289 16.80 4.09 10.92
C VAL A 289 15.60 3.36 10.37
N ASN A 290 14.44 3.54 10.98
CA ASN A 290 13.19 2.90 10.56
C ASN A 290 12.28 3.84 9.79
N LEU A 291 12.31 5.14 10.11
CA LEU A 291 11.57 6.16 9.40
C LEU A 291 12.41 7.43 9.34
N ALA A 292 12.56 7.97 8.16
CA ALA A 292 13.27 9.22 7.94
C ALA A 292 12.64 10.04 6.82
N VAL A 293 12.82 11.36 6.88
CA VAL A 293 12.41 12.29 5.84
C VAL A 293 13.59 13.17 5.44
N ASN A 294 13.62 13.54 4.16
CA ASN A 294 14.70 14.32 3.59
C ASN A 294 14.16 15.31 2.55
N GLU A 295 14.73 16.49 2.48
CA GLU A 295 14.45 17.42 1.40
C GLU A 295 15.47 17.24 0.28
N TYR A 296 15.00 17.19 -0.95
CA TYR A 296 15.84 17.09 -2.14
C TYR A 296 15.35 18.05 -3.22
N GLY A 297 16.11 19.10 -3.49
CA GLY A 297 15.66 20.16 -4.35
C GLY A 297 14.41 20.85 -3.81
N LYS A 298 13.31 20.74 -4.56
CA LYS A 298 11.99 21.25 -4.14
C LYS A 298 11.07 20.16 -3.61
N GLY A 299 11.46 18.92 -3.70
CA GLY A 299 10.65 17.75 -3.32
C GLY A 299 11.13 17.11 -2.02
N ARG A 300 10.47 16.04 -1.65
CA ARG A 300 10.70 15.30 -0.40
C ARG A 300 10.90 13.81 -0.64
N GLY A 301 11.89 13.25 0.05
CA GLY A 301 12.08 11.82 0.19
C GLY A 301 11.55 11.33 1.53
N VAL A 302 10.93 10.16 1.54
CA VAL A 302 10.55 9.45 2.77
C VAL A 302 11.10 8.03 2.69
N TYR A 303 11.81 7.62 3.72
CA TYR A 303 12.29 6.25 3.87
C TYR A 303 11.55 5.53 4.99
N MET A 304 11.09 4.31 4.71
CA MET A 304 10.51 3.39 5.68
C MET A 304 11.26 2.06 5.61
N ASN A 305 11.75 1.58 6.72
CA ASN A 305 12.56 0.35 6.76
C ASN A 305 11.73 -0.92 6.51
N GLY A 306 10.45 -0.86 6.82
CA GLY A 306 9.46 -1.88 6.53
C GLY A 306 8.06 -1.33 6.77
N LEU A 307 7.04 -2.01 6.23
CA LEU A 307 5.64 -1.63 6.44
C LEU A 307 4.72 -2.85 6.28
N PRO A 308 4.68 -3.75 7.27
CA PRO A 308 3.70 -4.83 7.27
C PRO A 308 2.29 -4.26 7.37
N PHE A 309 1.29 -5.01 6.90
CA PHE A 309 -0.09 -4.55 6.94
C PHE A 309 -0.63 -4.50 8.37
N SER A 310 -1.05 -3.32 8.78
CA SER A 310 -1.94 -3.04 9.90
C SER A 310 -2.68 -1.75 9.62
N PHE A 311 -3.82 -1.49 10.25
CA PHE A 311 -4.53 -0.22 10.03
C PHE A 311 -3.76 0.99 10.57
N GLU A 312 -2.93 0.79 11.58
CA GLU A 312 -2.02 1.82 12.07
C GLU A 312 -0.94 2.15 11.03
N ASN A 313 -0.32 1.13 10.43
CA ASN A 313 0.62 1.32 9.33
C ASN A 313 -0.05 1.89 8.06
N VAL A 314 -1.31 1.56 7.82
CA VAL A 314 -2.11 2.22 6.78
C VAL A 314 -2.17 3.73 7.04
N ARG A 315 -2.47 4.14 8.27
CA ARG A 315 -2.51 5.56 8.65
C ARG A 315 -1.14 6.24 8.54
N LEU A 316 -0.07 5.57 8.95
CA LEU A 316 1.30 6.05 8.82
C LEU A 316 1.64 6.33 7.34
N LEU A 317 1.36 5.39 6.45
CA LEU A 317 1.61 5.56 5.02
C LEU A 317 0.74 6.66 4.41
N TYR A 318 -0.52 6.76 4.80
CA TYR A 318 -1.43 7.82 4.34
C TYR A 318 -0.85 9.20 4.63
N ARG A 319 -0.39 9.43 5.86
CA ARG A 319 0.25 10.68 6.26
C ARG A 319 1.57 10.92 5.53
N ALA A 320 2.39 9.88 5.35
CA ALA A 320 3.64 9.97 4.61
C ALA A 320 3.43 10.38 3.14
N ILE A 321 2.37 9.90 2.50
CA ILE A 321 2.03 10.27 1.13
C ILE A 321 1.64 11.75 1.04
N PHE A 322 0.79 12.24 1.95
CA PHE A 322 0.44 13.67 1.98
C PHE A 322 1.64 14.57 2.28
N PHE A 323 2.53 14.13 3.18
CA PHE A 323 3.76 14.85 3.47
C PHE A 323 4.68 14.91 2.25
N ALA A 324 4.92 13.77 1.60
CA ALA A 324 5.77 13.71 0.41
C ALA A 324 5.22 14.56 -0.75
N ALA A 325 3.90 14.65 -0.86
CA ALA A 325 3.21 15.46 -1.86
C ALA A 325 3.15 16.97 -1.53
N HIS A 326 3.66 17.44 -0.40
CA HIS A 326 3.48 18.83 0.12
C HIS A 326 1.99 19.24 0.26
N LYS A 327 1.12 18.30 0.65
CA LYS A 327 -0.34 18.50 0.74
C LYS A 327 -0.92 18.14 2.12
N GLU A 328 -0.17 18.37 3.17
CA GLU A 328 -0.55 18.06 4.56
C GLU A 328 -1.90 18.66 4.95
N GLU A 329 -2.17 19.90 4.51
CA GLU A 329 -3.43 20.60 4.80
C GLU A 329 -4.64 19.98 4.07
N GLU A 330 -4.41 19.28 2.96
CA GLU A 330 -5.47 18.63 2.20
C GLU A 330 -5.87 17.28 2.78
N MET A 331 -5.07 16.72 3.67
CA MET A 331 -5.30 15.39 4.27
C MET A 331 -6.65 15.30 4.99
N LYS A 332 -7.11 16.40 5.60
CA LYS A 332 -8.37 16.43 6.36
C LYS A 332 -9.64 16.56 5.51
N ARG A 333 -9.52 16.43 4.19
CA ARG A 333 -10.68 16.41 3.28
C ARG A 333 -11.11 14.97 3.07
N TRP A 334 -12.37 14.67 3.37
CA TRP A 334 -12.92 13.33 3.28
C TRP A 334 -12.09 12.33 4.11
N TYR A 335 -11.92 12.67 5.37
CA TYR A 335 -11.04 12.02 6.32
C TYR A 335 -11.80 11.52 7.53
N SER A 336 -11.39 10.38 8.07
CA SER A 336 -11.80 9.82 9.34
C SER A 336 -10.66 9.93 10.34
N ASP A 337 -10.92 10.40 11.56
CA ASP A 337 -9.92 10.42 12.64
C ASP A 337 -9.61 9.02 13.18
N ASN A 338 -10.46 8.04 12.94
CA ASN A 338 -10.24 6.64 13.29
C ASN A 338 -9.59 5.88 12.13
N TYR A 339 -8.39 5.35 12.34
CA TYR A 339 -7.65 4.64 11.30
C TYR A 339 -8.29 3.29 10.88
N ASN A 340 -9.25 2.77 11.64
CA ASN A 340 -10.02 1.58 11.27
C ASN A 340 -11.18 1.88 10.31
N VAL A 341 -11.40 3.16 9.99
CA VAL A 341 -12.54 3.61 9.21
C VAL A 341 -12.09 4.34 7.95
N ASP A 342 -12.53 3.86 6.79
CA ASP A 342 -12.30 4.50 5.49
C ASP A 342 -13.51 5.30 5.02
N ILE A 343 -13.27 6.32 4.19
CA ILE A 343 -14.29 7.10 3.52
C ILE A 343 -14.11 6.99 2.01
N ASN A 344 -15.19 6.66 1.29
CA ASN A 344 -15.19 6.62 -0.17
C ASN A 344 -16.29 7.53 -0.71
N VAL A 345 -15.93 8.41 -1.63
CA VAL A 345 -16.80 9.47 -2.15
C VAL A 345 -17.05 9.25 -3.64
N TYR A 346 -18.30 9.37 -4.06
CA TYR A 346 -18.75 9.19 -5.44
C TYR A 346 -19.51 10.43 -5.92
N PRO A 347 -18.79 11.42 -6.46
CA PRO A 347 -19.40 12.71 -6.83
C PRO A 347 -20.52 12.59 -7.88
N SER A 348 -20.41 11.63 -8.81
CA SER A 348 -21.39 11.42 -9.87
C SER A 348 -22.78 10.98 -9.38
N THR A 349 -22.83 10.33 -8.23
CA THR A 349 -24.08 9.91 -7.56
C THR A 349 -24.41 10.76 -6.34
N ASN A 350 -23.66 11.83 -6.10
CA ASN A 350 -23.83 12.69 -4.91
C ASN A 350 -23.85 11.90 -3.61
N SER A 351 -22.95 10.91 -3.49
CA SER A 351 -22.95 10.00 -2.33
C SER A 351 -21.54 9.73 -1.82
N PHE A 352 -21.46 9.34 -0.56
CA PHE A 352 -20.26 8.79 0.04
C PHE A 352 -20.60 7.69 1.03
N CYS A 353 -19.64 6.82 1.32
CA CYS A 353 -19.80 5.82 2.39
C CYS A 353 -18.68 5.92 3.41
N VAL A 354 -19.02 5.52 4.63
CA VAL A 354 -18.14 5.37 5.78
C VAL A 354 -18.08 3.89 6.12
N VAL A 355 -16.88 3.33 6.18
CA VAL A 355 -16.65 1.88 6.19
C VAL A 355 -15.86 1.49 7.43
N ASN A 356 -16.45 0.70 8.31
CA ASN A 356 -15.72 0.06 9.40
C ASN A 356 -14.98 -1.19 8.88
N ASN A 357 -13.66 -1.17 8.93
CA ASN A 357 -12.79 -2.25 8.47
C ASN A 357 -12.45 -3.27 9.56
N THR A 358 -13.18 -3.28 10.66
CA THR A 358 -12.98 -4.21 11.78
C THR A 358 -14.24 -4.97 12.14
N TYR A 359 -14.09 -6.05 12.90
CA TYR A 359 -15.20 -6.82 13.45
C TYR A 359 -15.65 -6.33 14.84
N GLU A 360 -15.21 -5.14 15.23
CA GLU A 360 -15.63 -4.44 16.45
C GLU A 360 -16.37 -3.15 16.07
N PRO A 361 -17.36 -2.71 16.87
CA PRO A 361 -18.00 -1.42 16.67
C PRO A 361 -16.97 -0.28 16.70
N GLN A 362 -17.14 0.71 15.85
CA GLN A 362 -16.26 1.87 15.75
C GLN A 362 -17.04 3.17 15.83
N THR A 363 -16.42 4.16 16.44
CA THR A 363 -16.91 5.55 16.41
C THR A 363 -15.85 6.41 15.76
N THR A 364 -16.25 7.35 14.93
CA THR A 364 -15.33 8.26 14.25
C THR A 364 -15.96 9.61 13.98
N THR A 365 -15.10 10.63 13.90
CA THR A 365 -15.45 11.91 13.31
C THR A 365 -15.13 11.88 11.82
N VAL A 366 -16.12 12.12 11.00
CA VAL A 366 -15.98 12.26 9.53
C VAL A 366 -15.81 13.74 9.20
N TYR A 367 -14.73 14.08 8.53
CA TYR A 367 -14.46 15.41 8.00
C TYR A 367 -14.77 15.42 6.50
N LYS A 368 -15.75 16.25 6.09
CA LYS A 368 -16.18 16.36 4.69
C LYS A 368 -15.23 17.26 3.87
N GLY A 369 -15.40 17.22 2.56
CA GLY A 369 -14.62 18.02 1.63
C GLY A 369 -14.81 19.54 1.76
N ASP A 370 -15.93 19.99 2.32
CA ASP A 370 -16.25 21.39 2.60
C ASP A 370 -15.74 21.88 3.96
N GLY A 371 -15.07 21.00 4.73
CA GLY A 371 -14.53 21.30 6.06
C GLY A 371 -15.54 21.11 7.20
N THR A 372 -16.79 20.75 6.94
CA THR A 372 -17.74 20.35 7.98
C THR A 372 -17.43 18.96 8.52
N SER A 373 -17.85 18.65 9.73
CA SER A 373 -17.62 17.35 10.35
C SER A 373 -18.85 16.89 11.15
N PHE A 374 -18.96 15.57 11.33
CA PHE A 374 -20.01 14.95 12.13
C PHE A 374 -19.52 13.60 12.69
N GLU A 375 -20.10 13.16 13.79
CA GLU A 375 -19.79 11.86 14.39
C GLU A 375 -20.62 10.74 13.75
N VAL A 376 -20.00 9.58 13.58
CA VAL A 376 -20.63 8.34 13.07
C VAL A 376 -20.26 7.18 13.97
N GLU A 377 -21.27 6.44 14.39
CA GLU A 377 -21.13 5.13 15.03
C GLU A 377 -21.38 4.06 13.96
N LEU A 378 -20.57 3.04 13.94
CA LEU A 378 -20.61 1.93 12.98
C LEU A 378 -20.59 0.61 13.74
N ASP A 379 -21.50 -0.29 13.40
CA ASP A 379 -21.43 -1.68 13.86
C ASP A 379 -20.24 -2.42 13.22
N ALA A 380 -19.97 -3.63 13.70
CA ALA A 380 -18.91 -4.50 13.16
C ALA A 380 -19.05 -4.66 11.63
N CYS A 381 -17.99 -4.33 10.90
CA CYS A 381 -17.94 -4.39 9.44
C CYS A 381 -19.03 -3.58 8.69
N GLU A 382 -19.67 -2.63 9.34
CA GLU A 382 -20.75 -1.86 8.73
C GLU A 382 -20.25 -0.87 7.67
N ILE A 383 -21.07 -0.68 6.64
CA ILE A 383 -20.93 0.38 5.64
C ILE A 383 -22.16 1.25 5.67
N LYS A 384 -22.00 2.51 6.05
CA LYS A 384 -23.08 3.51 6.02
C LYS A 384 -22.95 4.44 4.83
N TRP A 385 -24.05 4.62 4.10
CA TRP A 385 -24.14 5.51 2.95
C TRP A 385 -24.79 6.83 3.30
N PHE A 386 -24.26 7.92 2.75
CA PHE A 386 -24.70 9.30 2.99
C PHE A 386 -24.75 10.07 1.68
N GLU A 387 -25.50 11.18 1.68
CA GLU A 387 -25.45 12.19 0.62
C GLU A 387 -24.29 13.20 0.92
N ILE A 388 -23.65 13.72 -0.16
CA ILE A 388 -22.57 14.71 -0.05
C ILE A 388 -23.09 16.03 0.54
#